data_3493610456ea32006b831a5bd3c6864c
#
_entry.id   3493610456ea32006b831a5bd3c6864c
#
_cell.length_a   1.000
_cell.length_b   1.000
_cell.length_c   1.000
_cell.angle_alpha   90.00
_cell.angle_beta   90.00
_cell.angle_gamma   90.00
#
_symmetry.space_group_name_H-M   'P 1'
#
loop_
_entity.id
_entity.type
_entity.pdbx_description
1 polymer ?
#
loop_
_entity_poly.entity_id
_entity_poly.type
_entity_poly.pdbx_seq_one_letter_code
_entity_poly.pdbx_strand_id
1 'polypeptide(L)'
;SRGLGDVYKRQGLHYPRGQKTVNTILKYKERFIHDFGESINSQFKAYYAIANNESLTNKSEYEDFMNRNNIPYSEVDPNTLFNSNKVEALYLTKEYSYSYKIVLNKLLNHISDVKNVDTFSGTKVISITDKNERYQIEIENGEYIECKGVVNATYASTNIVSQLFNKPGFNLKYELCEVILCKVPDTLKDIGITVMDGEFFSIMPFGFSKYHTLTSVHYTPHTVSSPEPSFPCMKNGSCSPHNIGNCNLCLHKPLTAYEAMKTQYEEFIHPQLHGIEYISSMFAIKPIQISSEKTDERNTLIQMAKQPPFYISVLSGKISTFYELDSYLIELINLLKGL
;
A
#
# COMPACT_ATOMS: atom_id res chain seq x y z
N SER A 1 -7.45 10.65 -5.32
CA SER A 1 -7.90 9.32 -4.89
C SER A 1 -7.19 8.93 -3.60
N ARG A 2 -7.93 8.61 -2.54
CA ARG A 2 -7.35 8.05 -1.32
C ARG A 2 -7.10 6.57 -1.58
N GLY A 3 -5.85 6.19 -1.81
CA GLY A 3 -5.45 4.80 -1.99
C GLY A 3 -5.36 4.04 -0.66
N LEU A 4 -5.04 2.74 -0.71
CA LEU A 4 -4.75 1.91 0.48
C LEU A 4 -3.66 2.50 1.40
N GLY A 5 -2.93 3.52 0.93
CA GLY A 5 -2.02 4.32 1.72
C GLY A 5 -2.65 4.94 2.95
N ASP A 6 -3.93 5.27 2.87
CA ASP A 6 -4.69 5.83 3.99
C ASP A 6 -5.09 4.78 5.03
N VAL A 7 -4.93 3.49 4.69
CA VAL A 7 -5.60 2.41 5.38
C VAL A 7 -4.66 1.56 6.20
N TYR A 8 -3.45 1.25 5.67
CA TYR A 8 -2.57 0.32 6.36
C TYR A 8 -1.14 0.38 5.82
N LYS A 9 -0.18 0.65 6.69
CA LYS A 9 1.25 0.68 6.32
C LYS A 9 2.10 -0.01 7.36
N ARG A 10 2.89 -1.00 6.96
CA ARG A 10 3.95 -1.65 7.73
C ARG A 10 5.25 -1.68 6.95
N GLN A 11 6.35 -1.89 7.65
CA GLN A 11 7.68 -1.99 7.05
C GLN A 11 7.72 -3.11 5.99
N GLY A 12 7.01 -4.23 6.25
CA GLY A 12 6.82 -5.29 5.25
C GLY A 12 8.00 -6.22 5.09
N LEU A 13 8.62 -6.62 6.18
CA LEU A 13 9.67 -7.65 6.18
C LEU A 13 9.13 -9.08 6.01
N HIS A 14 7.86 -9.24 5.69
CA HIS A 14 7.16 -10.51 5.49
C HIS A 14 7.09 -10.92 4.01
N TYR A 15 8.16 -10.68 3.25
CA TYR A 15 8.24 -11.06 1.84
C TYR A 15 9.41 -12.04 1.61
N PRO A 16 9.35 -13.27 2.13
CA PRO A 16 10.48 -14.21 2.00
C PRO A 16 10.82 -14.52 0.53
N ARG A 17 9.84 -14.44 -0.37
CA ARG A 17 10.00 -14.66 -1.81
C ARG A 17 10.32 -13.38 -2.61
N GLY A 18 10.22 -12.19 -1.98
CA GLY A 18 10.38 -10.88 -2.62
C GLY A 18 11.68 -10.16 -2.26
N GLN A 19 12.85 -10.76 -2.49
CA GLN A 19 14.16 -10.24 -2.07
C GLN A 19 14.42 -8.80 -2.54
N LYS A 20 14.01 -8.46 -3.77
CA LYS A 20 14.18 -7.10 -4.29
C LYS A 20 13.39 -6.06 -3.50
N THR A 21 12.16 -6.40 -3.11
CA THR A 21 11.33 -5.54 -2.23
C THR A 21 12.01 -5.31 -0.89
N VAL A 22 12.54 -6.37 -0.28
CA VAL A 22 13.24 -6.29 1.02
C VAL A 22 14.50 -5.43 0.91
N ASN A 23 15.32 -5.66 -0.11
CA ASN A 23 16.53 -4.86 -0.35
C ASN A 23 16.22 -3.36 -0.47
N THR A 24 15.16 -3.02 -1.20
CA THR A 24 14.74 -1.62 -1.37
C THR A 24 14.21 -1.03 -0.07
N ILE A 25 13.44 -1.79 0.71
CA ILE A 25 12.96 -1.36 2.04
C ILE A 25 14.15 -1.09 2.96
N LEU A 26 15.10 -2.02 3.06
CA LEU A 26 16.27 -1.88 3.92
C LEU A 26 17.16 -0.70 3.49
N LYS A 27 17.32 -0.48 2.19
CA LYS A 27 18.07 0.67 1.63
C LYS A 27 17.55 2.02 2.13
N TYR A 28 16.24 2.18 2.20
CA TYR A 28 15.62 3.47 2.54
C TYR A 28 15.08 3.54 3.96
N LYS A 29 15.22 2.49 4.76
CA LYS A 29 14.68 2.39 6.11
C LYS A 29 15.14 3.54 7.01
N GLU A 30 16.45 3.75 7.13
CA GLU A 30 17.01 4.76 8.02
C GLU A 30 16.61 6.19 7.59
N ARG A 31 16.58 6.43 6.28
CA ARG A 31 16.11 7.71 5.75
C ARG A 31 14.64 7.94 6.08
N PHE A 32 13.78 6.91 5.93
CA PHE A 32 12.37 7.03 6.26
C PHE A 32 12.15 7.27 7.76
N ILE A 33 12.94 6.59 8.62
CA ILE A 33 12.91 6.82 10.07
C ILE A 33 13.35 8.25 10.41
N HIS A 34 14.40 8.76 9.78
CA HIS A 34 14.84 10.15 9.95
C HIS A 34 13.75 11.15 9.55
N ASP A 35 13.14 10.95 8.36
CA ASP A 35 12.18 11.90 7.80
C ASP A 35 10.79 11.82 8.44
N PHE A 36 10.36 10.62 8.88
CA PHE A 36 8.99 10.35 9.36
C PHE A 36 8.91 9.57 10.67
N GLY A 37 9.96 9.57 11.49
CA GLY A 37 10.04 8.77 12.73
C GLY A 37 8.86 8.98 13.68
N GLU A 38 8.33 10.21 13.77
CA GLU A 38 7.15 10.55 14.56
C GLU A 38 5.87 9.82 14.13
N SER A 39 5.82 9.32 12.88
CA SER A 39 4.70 8.54 12.35
C SER A 39 4.79 7.05 12.68
N ILE A 40 5.92 6.59 13.21
CA ILE A 40 6.24 5.18 13.39
C ILE A 40 5.79 4.70 14.76
N ASN A 41 4.84 3.77 14.79
CA ASN A 41 4.54 2.99 15.97
C ASN A 41 5.36 1.69 15.95
N SER A 42 6.27 1.56 16.93
CA SER A 42 7.09 0.37 17.18
C SER A 42 6.84 -0.22 18.57
N GLN A 43 5.82 0.27 19.30
CA GLN A 43 5.54 -0.10 20.67
C GLN A 43 4.57 -1.29 20.78
N PHE A 44 4.77 -2.29 19.92
CA PHE A 44 4.00 -3.53 19.97
C PHE A 44 4.88 -4.73 19.62
N LYS A 45 4.45 -5.92 20.04
CA LYS A 45 5.11 -7.18 19.70
C LYS A 45 4.58 -7.65 18.35
N ALA A 46 5.44 -7.82 17.36
CA ALA A 46 5.09 -8.35 16.06
C ALA A 46 5.43 -9.82 15.96
N TYR A 47 4.44 -10.64 15.71
CA TYR A 47 4.59 -12.08 15.53
C TYR A 47 4.36 -12.46 14.06
N TYR A 48 5.32 -13.22 13.53
CA TYR A 48 5.20 -13.86 12.22
C TYR A 48 5.11 -15.37 12.41
N ALA A 49 4.05 -15.97 11.89
CA ALA A 49 3.78 -17.39 11.99
C ALA A 49 3.84 -18.03 10.61
N ILE A 50 4.54 -19.17 10.50
CA ILE A 50 4.50 -20.01 9.30
C ILE A 50 3.37 -21.02 9.48
N ALA A 51 2.40 -21.02 8.56
CA ALA A 51 1.31 -21.97 8.60
C ALA A 51 1.82 -23.40 8.37
N ASN A 52 1.25 -24.36 9.12
CA ASN A 52 1.66 -25.76 9.01
C ASN A 52 1.26 -26.40 7.68
N ASN A 53 0.14 -25.95 7.10
CA ASN A 53 -0.34 -26.41 5.81
C ASN A 53 -0.53 -25.23 4.87
N GLU A 54 -0.43 -25.47 3.56
CA GLU A 54 -0.68 -24.48 2.49
C GLU A 54 0.25 -23.25 2.51
N SER A 55 1.30 -23.26 3.33
CA SER A 55 2.32 -22.22 3.27
C SER A 55 3.25 -22.45 2.07
N LEU A 56 3.56 -21.36 1.36
CA LEU A 56 4.51 -21.33 0.25
C LEU A 56 5.97 -21.21 0.72
N THR A 57 6.17 -21.03 2.03
CA THR A 57 7.49 -20.91 2.68
C THR A 57 7.46 -21.74 3.95
N ASN A 58 8.44 -22.61 4.15
CA ASN A 58 8.59 -23.39 5.36
C ASN A 58 9.47 -22.69 6.41
N LYS A 59 9.57 -23.28 7.61
CA LYS A 59 10.38 -22.77 8.72
C LYS A 59 11.83 -22.47 8.31
N SER A 60 12.52 -23.42 7.70
CA SER A 60 13.94 -23.29 7.32
C SER A 60 14.16 -22.18 6.30
N GLU A 61 13.31 -22.09 5.28
CA GLU A 61 13.37 -21.04 4.26
C GLU A 61 13.17 -19.64 4.84
N TYR A 62 12.27 -19.52 5.82
CA TYR A 62 12.03 -18.24 6.48
C TYR A 62 13.17 -17.84 7.42
N GLU A 63 13.75 -18.76 8.16
CA GLU A 63 14.95 -18.52 8.97
C GLU A 63 16.13 -18.09 8.11
N ASP A 64 16.37 -18.78 6.99
CA ASP A 64 17.41 -18.41 6.01
C ASP A 64 17.17 -17.01 5.44
N PHE A 65 15.91 -16.65 5.17
CA PHE A 65 15.54 -15.31 4.71
C PHE A 65 15.85 -14.25 5.77
N MET A 66 15.47 -14.45 7.03
CA MET A 66 15.76 -13.52 8.11
C MET A 66 17.24 -13.36 8.35
N ASN A 67 17.98 -14.45 8.37
CA ASN A 67 19.44 -14.46 8.56
C ASN A 67 20.18 -13.73 7.43
N ARG A 68 19.84 -14.01 6.17
CA ARG A 68 20.44 -13.35 4.99
C ARG A 68 20.21 -11.83 4.98
N ASN A 69 19.09 -11.37 5.54
CA ASN A 69 18.73 -9.95 5.57
C ASN A 69 19.07 -9.27 6.90
N ASN A 70 19.75 -9.96 7.82
CA ASN A 70 20.06 -9.48 9.17
C ASN A 70 18.81 -8.96 9.92
N ILE A 71 17.67 -9.65 9.78
CA ILE A 71 16.44 -9.34 10.49
C ILE A 71 16.49 -10.02 11.85
N PRO A 72 16.50 -9.29 12.97
CA PRO A 72 16.51 -9.91 14.28
C PRO A 72 15.16 -10.58 14.59
N TYR A 73 15.22 -11.81 15.09
CA TYR A 73 14.05 -12.57 15.50
C TYR A 73 14.35 -13.46 16.70
N SER A 74 13.29 -13.92 17.36
CA SER A 74 13.33 -14.97 18.38
C SER A 74 12.21 -15.95 18.12
N GLU A 75 12.52 -17.24 18.10
CA GLU A 75 11.51 -18.29 18.00
C GLU A 75 10.70 -18.34 19.31
N VAL A 76 9.40 -18.53 19.20
CA VAL A 76 8.44 -18.60 20.30
C VAL A 76 7.59 -19.86 20.13
N ASP A 77 7.14 -20.46 21.23
CA ASP A 77 6.21 -21.60 21.17
C ASP A 77 4.89 -21.17 20.49
N PRO A 78 4.53 -21.79 19.35
CA PRO A 78 3.28 -21.50 18.66
C PRO A 78 2.04 -21.59 19.52
N ASN A 79 1.99 -22.51 20.48
CA ASN A 79 0.84 -22.72 21.37
C ASN A 79 0.57 -21.49 22.27
N THR A 80 1.46 -20.53 22.33
CA THR A 80 1.25 -19.28 23.06
C THR A 80 0.12 -18.43 22.46
N LEU A 81 -0.06 -18.48 21.15
CA LEU A 81 -1.03 -17.64 20.42
C LEU A 81 -1.98 -18.46 19.54
N PHE A 82 -1.57 -19.63 19.09
CA PHE A 82 -2.26 -20.42 18.07
C PHE A 82 -2.83 -21.73 18.61
N ASN A 83 -3.91 -22.16 17.97
CA ASN A 83 -4.43 -23.51 18.14
C ASN A 83 -3.40 -24.56 17.70
N SER A 84 -3.38 -25.70 18.37
CA SER A 84 -2.48 -26.81 18.06
C SER A 84 -2.50 -27.16 16.57
N ASN A 85 -1.32 -27.42 16.00
CA ASN A 85 -1.13 -27.84 14.62
C ASN A 85 -1.54 -26.83 13.52
N LYS A 86 -1.83 -25.57 13.84
CA LYS A 86 -2.13 -24.56 12.83
C LYS A 86 -0.88 -23.91 12.25
N VAL A 87 0.18 -23.78 13.03
CA VAL A 87 1.43 -23.16 12.59
C VAL A 87 2.63 -24.05 12.90
N GLU A 88 3.58 -24.09 11.98
CA GLU A 88 4.84 -24.82 12.08
C GLU A 88 5.83 -24.09 12.99
N ALA A 89 5.90 -22.77 12.87
CA ALA A 89 6.81 -21.92 13.61
C ALA A 89 6.22 -20.53 13.89
N LEU A 90 6.65 -19.93 15.00
CA LEU A 90 6.26 -18.59 15.43
C LEU A 90 7.49 -17.78 15.80
N TYR A 91 7.60 -16.57 15.26
CA TYR A 91 8.73 -15.66 15.48
C TYR A 91 8.28 -14.32 16.01
N LEU A 92 8.86 -13.90 17.12
CA LEU A 92 8.82 -12.52 17.58
C LEU A 92 9.91 -11.72 16.85
N THR A 93 9.52 -10.63 16.20
CA THR A 93 10.44 -9.75 15.48
C THR A 93 10.07 -8.28 15.68
N LYS A 94 10.85 -7.38 15.08
CA LYS A 94 10.56 -5.94 15.09
C LYS A 94 9.88 -5.53 13.79
N GLU A 95 8.64 -5.11 13.88
CA GLU A 95 7.89 -4.53 12.77
C GLU A 95 7.41 -3.13 13.15
N TYR A 96 7.18 -2.29 12.16
CA TYR A 96 6.69 -0.93 12.33
C TYR A 96 5.32 -0.79 11.68
N SER A 97 4.41 -0.13 12.36
CA SER A 97 3.20 0.39 11.74
C SER A 97 3.29 1.91 11.62
N TYR A 98 2.67 2.48 10.61
CA TYR A 98 2.80 3.90 10.31
C TYR A 98 1.45 4.60 10.42
N SER A 99 1.44 5.77 11.07
CA SER A 99 0.31 6.67 11.04
C SER A 99 0.33 7.50 9.76
N TYR A 100 -0.48 7.14 8.78
CA TYR A 100 -0.60 7.90 7.53
C TYR A 100 -1.02 9.35 7.76
N LYS A 101 -1.82 9.62 8.80
CA LYS A 101 -2.27 10.98 9.13
C LYS A 101 -1.09 11.87 9.52
N ILE A 102 -0.16 11.35 10.30
CA ILE A 102 1.05 12.10 10.69
C ILE A 102 1.91 12.35 9.45
N VAL A 103 2.15 11.33 8.62
CA VAL A 103 2.90 11.49 7.37
C VAL A 103 2.25 12.54 6.47
N LEU A 104 0.92 12.44 6.27
CA LEU A 104 0.18 13.39 5.43
C LEU A 104 0.28 14.82 5.96
N ASN A 105 0.04 15.02 7.26
CA ASN A 105 0.10 16.35 7.87
C ASN A 105 1.50 16.97 7.74
N LYS A 106 2.56 16.17 7.98
CA LYS A 106 3.93 16.63 7.80
C LYS A 106 4.21 17.07 6.35
N LEU A 107 3.78 16.29 5.37
CA LEU A 107 3.94 16.62 3.96
C LEU A 107 3.14 17.89 3.58
N LEU A 108 1.90 18.01 4.05
CA LEU A 108 1.06 19.19 3.78
C LEU A 108 1.66 20.46 4.38
N ASN A 109 2.14 20.39 5.64
CA ASN A 109 2.83 21.51 6.28
C ASN A 109 4.08 21.89 5.50
N HIS A 110 4.89 20.90 5.10
CA HIS A 110 6.08 21.17 4.32
C HIS A 110 5.77 21.84 2.96
N ILE A 111 4.72 21.40 2.27
CA ILE A 111 4.27 22.01 1.02
C ILE A 111 3.80 23.45 1.26
N SER A 112 3.07 23.72 2.35
CA SER A 112 2.57 25.09 2.66
C SER A 112 3.70 26.08 2.96
N ASP A 113 4.85 25.60 3.42
CA ASP A 113 6.01 26.43 3.74
C ASP A 113 6.86 26.78 2.49
N VAL A 114 6.61 26.11 1.35
CA VAL A 114 7.34 26.35 0.09
C VAL A 114 6.66 27.44 -0.73
N LYS A 115 7.35 28.58 -0.93
CA LYS A 115 6.76 29.78 -1.53
C LYS A 115 6.33 29.66 -3.01
N ASN A 116 6.85 28.70 -3.76
CA ASN A 116 6.61 28.58 -5.21
C ASN A 116 5.81 27.32 -5.55
N VAL A 117 4.87 26.94 -4.69
CA VAL A 117 4.01 25.77 -4.89
C VAL A 117 2.55 26.19 -4.74
N ASP A 118 1.78 25.98 -5.79
CA ASP A 118 0.33 26.12 -5.79
C ASP A 118 -0.33 24.75 -5.65
N THR A 119 -1.35 24.63 -4.80
CA THR A 119 -2.07 23.37 -4.57
C THR A 119 -3.54 23.51 -4.98
N PHE A 120 -4.00 22.60 -5.85
CA PHE A 120 -5.39 22.56 -6.33
C PHE A 120 -6.07 21.28 -5.81
N SER A 121 -6.66 21.38 -4.63
CA SER A 121 -7.39 20.25 -4.02
C SER A 121 -8.78 20.08 -4.63
N GLY A 122 -9.22 18.82 -4.79
CA GLY A 122 -10.53 18.52 -5.36
C GLY A 122 -10.64 18.82 -6.86
N THR A 123 -9.51 19.09 -7.53
CA THR A 123 -9.47 19.50 -8.93
C THR A 123 -9.12 18.30 -9.81
N LYS A 124 -9.91 18.10 -10.85
CA LYS A 124 -9.73 17.02 -11.83
C LYS A 124 -9.10 17.54 -13.10
N VAL A 125 -8.13 16.81 -13.64
CA VAL A 125 -7.62 17.01 -15.00
C VAL A 125 -8.63 16.44 -15.99
N ILE A 126 -9.06 17.26 -16.94
CA ILE A 126 -10.10 16.92 -17.94
C ILE A 126 -9.47 16.55 -19.27
N SER A 127 -8.59 17.39 -19.77
CA SER A 127 -7.94 17.17 -21.06
C SER A 127 -6.51 17.70 -21.05
N ILE A 128 -5.72 17.26 -22.03
CA ILE A 128 -4.33 17.63 -22.18
C ILE A 128 -4.01 17.88 -23.65
N THR A 129 -3.41 19.00 -23.92
CA THR A 129 -2.88 19.35 -25.25
C THR A 129 -1.36 19.45 -25.17
N ASP A 130 -0.68 18.69 -26.03
CA ASP A 130 0.77 18.83 -26.24
C ASP A 130 1.04 20.04 -27.16
N LYS A 131 1.80 20.99 -26.64
CA LYS A 131 2.19 22.23 -27.34
C LYS A 131 3.68 22.22 -27.69
N ASN A 132 4.23 21.09 -28.11
CA ASN A 132 5.62 20.80 -28.44
C ASN A 132 6.56 20.77 -27.22
N GLU A 133 6.82 21.89 -26.55
CA GLU A 133 7.70 21.96 -25.40
C GLU A 133 6.96 22.07 -24.05
N ARG A 134 5.65 22.18 -24.09
CA ARG A 134 4.79 22.36 -22.92
C ARG A 134 3.52 21.53 -23.03
N TYR A 135 3.00 21.08 -21.90
CA TYR A 135 1.62 20.63 -21.77
C TYR A 135 0.72 21.81 -21.44
N GLN A 136 -0.44 21.86 -22.07
CA GLN A 136 -1.58 22.65 -21.63
C GLN A 136 -2.61 21.69 -21.03
N ILE A 137 -2.86 21.84 -19.76
CA ILE A 137 -3.70 20.95 -18.96
C ILE A 137 -4.99 21.69 -18.61
N GLU A 138 -6.12 21.18 -19.08
CA GLU A 138 -7.43 21.68 -18.71
C GLU A 138 -7.90 21.01 -17.41
N ILE A 139 -8.36 21.81 -16.47
CA ILE A 139 -8.92 21.37 -15.19
C ILE A 139 -10.44 21.59 -15.15
N GLU A 140 -11.12 20.92 -14.21
CA GLU A 140 -12.58 20.79 -14.17
C GLU A 140 -13.37 22.11 -14.19
N ASN A 141 -12.78 23.21 -13.71
CA ASN A 141 -13.40 24.54 -13.73
C ASN A 141 -13.22 25.29 -15.05
N GLY A 142 -12.59 24.67 -16.06
CA GLY A 142 -12.33 25.24 -17.38
C GLY A 142 -11.05 26.09 -17.46
N GLU A 143 -10.26 26.18 -16.39
CA GLU A 143 -8.97 26.84 -16.39
C GLU A 143 -7.89 25.95 -17.02
N TYR A 144 -6.79 26.59 -17.47
CA TYR A 144 -5.66 25.93 -18.08
C TYR A 144 -4.39 26.16 -17.29
N ILE A 145 -3.63 25.08 -17.10
CA ILE A 145 -2.29 25.10 -16.49
C ILE A 145 -1.28 24.74 -17.58
N GLU A 146 -0.29 25.60 -17.81
CA GLU A 146 0.82 25.28 -18.70
C GLU A 146 2.05 24.87 -17.90
N CYS A 147 2.69 23.75 -18.32
CA CYS A 147 3.89 23.25 -17.68
C CYS A 147 4.87 22.60 -18.66
N LYS A 148 6.17 22.64 -18.35
CA LYS A 148 7.24 21.96 -19.12
C LYS A 148 7.36 20.48 -18.79
N GLY A 149 6.83 20.04 -17.66
CA GLY A 149 6.90 18.64 -17.23
C GLY A 149 5.82 18.26 -16.24
N VAL A 150 5.51 16.97 -16.17
CA VAL A 150 4.47 16.39 -15.31
C VAL A 150 5.03 15.19 -14.57
N VAL A 151 4.70 15.08 -13.29
CA VAL A 151 4.90 13.86 -12.48
C VAL A 151 3.53 13.29 -12.12
N ASN A 152 3.20 12.16 -12.73
CA ASN A 152 1.97 11.43 -12.46
C ASN A 152 2.19 10.46 -11.28
N ALA A 153 1.70 10.82 -10.11
CA ALA A 153 1.73 10.03 -8.88
C ALA A 153 0.32 9.68 -8.38
N THR A 154 -0.59 9.36 -9.29
CA THR A 154 -2.02 9.21 -8.99
C THR A 154 -2.43 7.82 -8.53
N TYR A 155 -1.49 6.92 -8.25
CA TYR A 155 -1.68 5.56 -7.70
C TYR A 155 -2.62 4.71 -8.58
N ALA A 156 -3.84 4.40 -8.10
CA ALA A 156 -4.78 3.57 -8.86
C ALA A 156 -5.22 4.22 -10.21
N SER A 157 -5.12 5.53 -10.33
CA SER A 157 -5.41 6.27 -11.56
C SER A 157 -4.19 6.47 -12.47
N THR A 158 -3.03 5.88 -12.15
CA THR A 158 -1.78 6.12 -12.89
C THR A 158 -1.92 5.85 -14.38
N ASN A 159 -2.48 4.70 -14.78
CA ASN A 159 -2.67 4.36 -16.19
C ASN A 159 -3.70 5.27 -16.87
N ILE A 160 -4.77 5.65 -16.16
CA ILE A 160 -5.81 6.55 -16.67
C ILE A 160 -5.18 7.91 -17.01
N VAL A 161 -4.39 8.46 -16.11
CA VAL A 161 -3.69 9.73 -16.33
C VAL A 161 -2.63 9.58 -17.43
N SER A 162 -1.87 8.48 -17.48
CA SER A 162 -0.91 8.24 -18.56
C SER A 162 -1.57 8.24 -19.94
N GLN A 163 -2.77 7.67 -20.08
CA GLN A 163 -3.55 7.69 -21.33
C GLN A 163 -3.90 9.12 -21.76
N LEU A 164 -4.28 10.01 -20.83
CA LEU A 164 -4.55 11.41 -21.14
C LEU A 164 -3.33 12.12 -21.76
N PHE A 165 -2.11 11.74 -21.33
CA PHE A 165 -0.85 12.27 -21.86
C PHE A 165 -0.30 11.50 -23.06
N ASN A 166 -1.06 10.55 -23.64
CA ASN A 166 -0.60 9.65 -24.69
C ASN A 166 0.72 8.94 -24.32
N LYS A 167 0.86 8.58 -23.05
CA LYS A 167 2.04 7.86 -22.54
C LYS A 167 1.67 6.41 -22.19
N PRO A 168 2.63 5.47 -22.32
CA PRO A 168 2.37 4.08 -21.95
C PRO A 168 2.02 3.96 -20.47
N GLY A 169 1.09 3.06 -20.16
CA GLY A 169 0.78 2.65 -18.80
C GLY A 169 1.66 1.51 -18.32
N PHE A 170 1.53 1.17 -17.04
CA PHE A 170 2.11 -0.05 -16.46
C PHE A 170 1.21 -1.25 -16.75
N ASN A 171 1.81 -2.44 -16.80
CA ASN A 171 1.04 -3.70 -16.91
C ASN A 171 0.47 -4.09 -15.55
N LEU A 172 -0.78 -3.69 -15.28
CA LEU A 172 -1.44 -3.80 -13.98
C LEU A 172 -2.71 -4.65 -14.04
N LYS A 173 -2.98 -5.33 -12.93
CA LYS A 173 -4.32 -5.70 -12.49
C LYS A 173 -4.75 -4.82 -11.32
N TYR A 174 -6.02 -4.77 -11.05
CA TYR A 174 -6.61 -3.96 -10.00
C TYR A 174 -7.45 -4.82 -9.07
N GLU A 175 -7.30 -4.63 -7.78
CA GLU A 175 -8.11 -5.30 -6.75
C GLU A 175 -8.95 -4.25 -6.02
N LEU A 176 -10.26 -4.48 -5.91
CA LEU A 176 -11.10 -3.75 -4.97
C LEU A 176 -10.93 -4.41 -3.59
N CYS A 177 -10.13 -3.79 -2.76
CA CYS A 177 -9.73 -4.33 -1.46
C CYS A 177 -10.50 -3.71 -0.30
N GLU A 178 -10.74 -4.53 0.72
CA GLU A 178 -11.25 -4.13 2.03
C GLU A 178 -10.18 -4.36 3.10
N VAL A 179 -10.04 -3.41 4.01
CA VAL A 179 -9.32 -3.58 5.28
C VAL A 179 -10.29 -3.31 6.42
N ILE A 180 -10.45 -4.28 7.28
CA ILE A 180 -11.32 -4.16 8.46
C ILE A 180 -10.61 -3.37 9.54
N LEU A 181 -11.29 -2.39 10.12
CA LEU A 181 -10.92 -1.77 11.39
C LEU A 181 -11.70 -2.48 12.50
N CYS A 182 -10.99 -3.02 13.48
CA CYS A 182 -11.59 -3.77 14.58
C CYS A 182 -11.04 -3.32 15.94
N LYS A 183 -11.83 -3.52 16.98
CA LYS A 183 -11.39 -3.51 18.35
C LYS A 183 -10.93 -4.92 18.73
N VAL A 184 -9.90 -5.02 19.53
CA VAL A 184 -9.35 -6.28 20.00
C VAL A 184 -9.49 -6.39 21.53
N PRO A 185 -9.50 -7.60 22.09
CA PRO A 185 -9.41 -7.78 23.54
C PRO A 185 -8.08 -7.23 24.08
N ASP A 186 -8.06 -6.87 25.36
CA ASP A 186 -6.89 -6.28 26.02
C ASP A 186 -5.62 -7.15 25.92
N THR A 187 -5.79 -8.46 25.83
CA THR A 187 -4.71 -9.42 25.61
C THR A 187 -3.99 -9.27 24.28
N LEU A 188 -4.61 -8.65 23.28
CA LEU A 188 -4.04 -8.39 21.95
C LEU A 188 -3.68 -6.93 21.71
N LYS A 189 -3.94 -6.03 22.65
CA LYS A 189 -3.80 -4.58 22.48
C LYS A 189 -2.47 -4.13 21.86
N ASP A 190 -1.37 -4.72 22.31
CA ASP A 190 -0.02 -4.39 21.88
C ASP A 190 0.63 -5.56 21.10
N ILE A 191 -0.17 -6.30 20.36
CA ILE A 191 0.26 -7.46 19.58
C ILE A 191 -0.19 -7.31 18.13
N GLY A 192 0.75 -7.55 17.22
CA GLY A 192 0.49 -7.75 15.80
C GLY A 192 0.82 -9.18 15.39
N ILE A 193 -0.04 -9.81 14.62
CA ILE A 193 0.13 -11.17 14.15
C ILE A 193 -0.03 -11.21 12.64
N THR A 194 0.89 -11.88 11.95
CA THR A 194 0.81 -12.17 10.52
C THR A 194 1.08 -13.66 10.32
N VAL A 195 0.14 -14.37 9.73
CA VAL A 195 0.34 -15.74 9.29
C VAL A 195 0.82 -15.73 7.85
N MET A 196 1.82 -16.54 7.53
CA MET A 196 2.51 -16.60 6.23
C MET A 196 2.64 -18.05 5.75
N ASP A 197 2.96 -18.29 4.57
CA ASP A 197 3.03 -17.50 3.33
C ASP A 197 1.96 -18.06 2.41
N GLY A 198 0.88 -17.30 2.16
CA GLY A 198 -0.26 -17.80 1.38
C GLY A 198 -1.55 -17.05 1.71
N GLU A 199 -2.69 -17.73 1.56
CA GLU A 199 -4.03 -17.15 1.70
C GLU A 199 -4.48 -16.97 3.17
N PHE A 200 -3.59 -16.45 4.02
CA PHE A 200 -3.80 -16.28 5.44
C PHE A 200 -4.15 -14.84 5.83
N PHE A 201 -4.28 -14.63 7.13
CA PHE A 201 -4.69 -13.34 7.70
C PHE A 201 -3.54 -12.59 8.37
N SER A 202 -3.80 -11.31 8.60
CA SER A 202 -2.97 -10.46 9.43
C SER A 202 -3.84 -9.54 10.27
N ILE A 203 -3.55 -9.47 11.59
CA ILE A 203 -4.14 -8.51 12.52
C ILE A 203 -3.02 -7.65 13.11
N MET A 204 -3.14 -6.33 12.98
CA MET A 204 -2.04 -5.42 13.33
C MET A 204 -2.54 -4.14 13.97
N PRO A 205 -1.81 -3.54 14.94
CA PRO A 205 -2.14 -2.21 15.45
C PRO A 205 -2.25 -1.17 14.33
N PHE A 206 -3.27 -0.34 14.38
CA PHE A 206 -3.52 0.72 13.39
C PHE A 206 -2.90 2.04 13.83
N GLY A 207 -1.63 2.23 13.46
CA GLY A 207 -0.85 3.39 13.87
C GLY A 207 -0.80 3.53 15.40
N PHE A 208 -1.14 4.72 15.91
CA PHE A 208 -1.25 5.01 17.34
C PHE A 208 -2.69 4.95 17.88
N SER A 209 -3.61 4.43 17.10
CA SER A 209 -5.00 4.28 17.55
C SER A 209 -5.14 3.10 18.51
N LYS A 210 -6.31 3.04 19.17
CA LYS A 210 -6.70 1.88 20.00
C LYS A 210 -7.27 0.71 19.18
N TYR A 211 -7.26 0.81 17.87
CA TYR A 211 -7.83 -0.18 16.97
C TYR A 211 -6.75 -1.00 16.27
N HIS A 212 -7.16 -2.14 15.72
CA HIS A 212 -6.36 -2.97 14.84
C HIS A 212 -6.98 -3.02 13.45
N THR A 213 -6.16 -3.35 12.46
CA THR A 213 -6.62 -3.73 11.14
C THR A 213 -6.60 -5.25 11.03
N LEU A 214 -7.67 -5.83 10.49
CA LEU A 214 -7.72 -7.23 10.08
C LEU A 214 -7.78 -7.28 8.56
N THR A 215 -6.91 -8.10 7.97
CA THR A 215 -6.83 -8.39 6.54
C THR A 215 -6.64 -9.87 6.31
N SER A 216 -7.05 -10.36 5.15
CA SER A 216 -6.80 -11.72 4.69
C SER A 216 -6.36 -11.64 3.24
N VAL A 217 -5.38 -12.43 2.84
CA VAL A 217 -4.98 -12.51 1.43
C VAL A 217 -6.14 -12.99 0.56
N HIS A 218 -6.94 -13.94 1.09
CA HIS A 218 -8.10 -14.48 0.39
C HIS A 218 -9.30 -13.51 0.34
N TYR A 219 -9.66 -12.90 1.47
CA TYR A 219 -10.92 -12.14 1.61
C TYR A 219 -10.76 -10.61 1.44
N THR A 220 -9.54 -10.08 1.53
CA THR A 220 -9.30 -8.64 1.33
C THR A 220 -9.62 -8.19 -0.09
N PRO A 221 -9.27 -8.91 -1.17
CA PRO A 221 -9.75 -8.62 -2.50
C PRO A 221 -11.19 -9.11 -2.69
N HIS A 222 -12.14 -8.19 -2.82
CA HIS A 222 -13.53 -8.54 -3.16
C HIS A 222 -13.69 -8.86 -4.64
N THR A 223 -12.95 -8.17 -5.49
CA THR A 223 -13.03 -8.33 -6.95
C THR A 223 -11.69 -7.94 -7.57
N VAL A 224 -11.30 -8.69 -8.59
CA VAL A 224 -10.11 -8.43 -9.42
C VAL A 224 -10.55 -7.99 -10.81
N SER A 225 -9.85 -7.02 -11.39
CA SER A 225 -10.09 -6.53 -12.74
C SER A 225 -8.77 -6.27 -13.47
N SER A 226 -8.74 -6.54 -14.77
CA SER A 226 -7.58 -6.32 -15.65
C SER A 226 -8.09 -6.16 -17.10
N PRO A 227 -7.47 -5.33 -17.93
CA PRO A 227 -6.35 -4.43 -17.67
C PRO A 227 -6.76 -3.08 -17.03
N GLU A 228 -8.05 -2.84 -16.89
CA GLU A 228 -8.61 -1.59 -16.36
C GLU A 228 -9.37 -1.83 -15.04
N PRO A 229 -9.48 -0.82 -14.18
CA PRO A 229 -10.20 -0.95 -12.90
C PRO A 229 -11.72 -0.92 -13.11
N SER A 230 -12.30 -2.01 -13.58
CA SER A 230 -13.74 -2.15 -13.83
C SER A 230 -14.37 -3.06 -12.76
N PHE A 231 -15.21 -2.50 -11.90
CA PHE A 231 -15.81 -3.21 -10.76
C PHE A 231 -17.34 -3.15 -10.79
N PRO A 232 -18.05 -4.16 -10.24
CA PRO A 232 -19.52 -4.19 -10.23
C PRO A 232 -20.17 -2.95 -9.63
N CYS A 233 -19.58 -2.35 -8.61
CA CYS A 233 -20.07 -1.14 -7.96
C CYS A 233 -20.07 0.11 -8.87
N MET A 234 -19.30 0.10 -9.95
CA MET A 234 -19.21 1.22 -10.90
C MET A 234 -20.45 1.30 -11.83
N LYS A 235 -21.22 0.22 -11.97
CA LYS A 235 -22.42 0.22 -12.82
C LYS A 235 -23.50 1.18 -12.36
N ASN A 236 -23.57 1.44 -11.06
CA ASN A 236 -24.64 2.25 -10.45
C ASN A 236 -24.09 3.51 -9.75
N GLY A 237 -22.80 3.79 -9.87
CA GLY A 237 -22.14 4.89 -9.17
C GLY A 237 -21.62 6.00 -10.08
N SER A 238 -21.03 7.03 -9.48
CA SER A 238 -20.33 8.11 -10.18
C SER A 238 -18.92 7.70 -10.64
N CYS A 239 -18.46 6.48 -10.26
CA CYS A 239 -17.19 5.92 -10.68
C CYS A 239 -17.29 5.20 -12.02
N SER A 240 -16.19 5.23 -12.77
CA SER A 240 -16.01 4.43 -13.99
C SER A 240 -14.55 3.98 -14.08
N PRO A 241 -14.21 3.05 -15.00
CA PRO A 241 -12.81 2.69 -15.25
C PRO A 241 -11.90 3.88 -15.56
N HIS A 242 -12.44 4.96 -16.13
CA HIS A 242 -11.72 6.18 -16.48
C HIS A 242 -11.88 7.32 -15.44
N ASN A 243 -12.62 7.09 -14.35
CA ASN A 243 -12.89 8.07 -13.32
C ASN A 243 -13.08 7.41 -11.94
N ILE A 244 -11.97 7.05 -11.31
CA ILE A 244 -11.97 6.38 -10.00
C ILE A 244 -12.31 7.40 -8.90
N GLY A 245 -13.38 7.13 -8.14
CA GLY A 245 -13.77 7.89 -6.96
C GLY A 245 -13.19 7.37 -5.65
N ASN A 246 -13.66 7.95 -4.55
CA ASN A 246 -13.28 7.48 -3.20
C ASN A 246 -14.19 6.31 -2.79
N CYS A 247 -13.65 5.09 -2.74
CA CYS A 247 -14.39 3.89 -2.38
C CYS A 247 -15.05 3.96 -0.99
N ASN A 248 -14.47 4.69 -0.03
CA ASN A 248 -15.05 4.83 1.31
C ASN A 248 -16.33 5.69 1.32
N LEU A 249 -16.51 6.55 0.32
CA LEU A 249 -17.72 7.37 0.14
C LEU A 249 -18.72 6.72 -0.82
N CYS A 250 -18.36 5.60 -1.47
CA CYS A 250 -19.22 4.92 -2.42
C CYS A 250 -20.40 4.24 -1.72
N LEU A 251 -21.62 4.52 -2.18
CA LEU A 251 -22.85 3.91 -1.65
C LEU A 251 -23.04 2.47 -2.17
N HIS A 252 -22.33 2.10 -3.22
CA HIS A 252 -22.43 0.80 -3.90
C HIS A 252 -21.22 -0.11 -3.59
N LYS A 253 -20.42 0.20 -2.58
CA LYS A 253 -19.30 -0.66 -2.15
C LYS A 253 -19.79 -2.05 -1.76
N PRO A 254 -18.96 -3.10 -1.86
CA PRO A 254 -19.32 -4.45 -1.45
C PRO A 254 -19.79 -4.53 0.01
N LEU A 255 -20.54 -5.56 0.34
CA LEU A 255 -20.77 -5.97 1.72
C LEU A 255 -19.41 -6.35 2.35
N THR A 256 -19.29 -6.10 3.65
CA THR A 256 -18.04 -6.43 4.35
C THR A 256 -17.79 -7.94 4.40
N ALA A 257 -16.54 -8.33 4.24
CA ALA A 257 -16.06 -9.71 4.44
C ALA A 257 -15.63 -9.98 5.90
N TYR A 258 -16.03 -9.12 6.86
CA TYR A 258 -15.62 -9.23 8.25
C TYR A 258 -15.86 -10.61 8.87
N GLU A 259 -17.05 -11.18 8.70
CA GLU A 259 -17.36 -12.48 9.31
C GLU A 259 -16.47 -13.61 8.76
N ALA A 260 -16.16 -13.60 7.47
CA ALA A 260 -15.26 -14.57 6.86
C ALA A 260 -13.81 -14.40 7.36
N MET A 261 -13.32 -13.15 7.42
CA MET A 261 -11.98 -12.86 7.96
C MET A 261 -11.88 -13.19 9.45
N LYS A 262 -12.93 -12.93 10.22
CA LYS A 262 -13.03 -13.27 11.64
C LYS A 262 -13.00 -14.78 11.84
N THR A 263 -13.77 -15.52 11.06
CA THR A 263 -13.79 -16.99 11.11
C THR A 263 -12.40 -17.55 10.83
N GLN A 264 -11.72 -17.08 9.78
CA GLN A 264 -10.36 -17.48 9.48
C GLN A 264 -9.39 -17.17 10.64
N TYR A 265 -9.50 -15.99 11.24
CA TYR A 265 -8.70 -15.59 12.39
C TYR A 265 -8.95 -16.54 13.58
N GLU A 266 -10.22 -16.79 13.96
CA GLU A 266 -10.60 -17.61 15.11
C GLU A 266 -10.25 -19.09 14.92
N GLU A 267 -10.19 -19.57 13.69
CA GLU A 267 -9.73 -20.93 13.38
C GLU A 267 -8.26 -21.17 13.74
N PHE A 268 -7.42 -20.17 13.57
CA PHE A 268 -5.98 -20.26 13.85
C PHE A 268 -5.63 -19.91 15.29
N ILE A 269 -6.26 -18.89 15.85
CA ILE A 269 -5.87 -18.25 17.11
C ILE A 269 -6.53 -18.95 18.30
N HIS A 270 -5.78 -19.03 19.40
CA HIS A 270 -6.25 -19.62 20.63
C HIS A 270 -7.53 -18.92 21.15
N PRO A 271 -8.58 -19.67 21.64
CA PRO A 271 -9.86 -19.09 22.04
C PRO A 271 -9.78 -17.96 23.06
N GLN A 272 -8.77 -17.95 23.94
CA GLN A 272 -8.55 -16.86 24.91
C GLN A 272 -8.24 -15.49 24.24
N LEU A 273 -7.89 -15.49 22.97
CA LEU A 273 -7.59 -14.29 22.17
C LEU A 273 -8.72 -13.95 21.18
N HIS A 274 -9.83 -14.69 21.20
CA HIS A 274 -11.04 -14.36 20.43
C HIS A 274 -11.71 -13.09 20.97
N GLY A 275 -12.74 -12.60 20.28
CA GLY A 275 -13.52 -11.44 20.71
C GLY A 275 -13.11 -10.14 20.01
N ILE A 276 -12.62 -10.23 18.78
CA ILE A 276 -12.48 -9.05 17.92
C ILE A 276 -13.88 -8.52 17.57
N GLU A 277 -14.03 -7.18 17.59
CA GLU A 277 -15.29 -6.49 17.31
C GLU A 277 -15.15 -5.62 16.07
N TYR A 278 -16.08 -5.72 15.13
CA TYR A 278 -16.13 -4.89 13.94
C TYR A 278 -16.39 -3.41 14.29
N ILE A 279 -15.60 -2.51 13.71
CA ILE A 279 -15.81 -1.07 13.83
C ILE A 279 -16.21 -0.47 12.49
N SER A 280 -15.42 -0.73 11.44
CA SER A 280 -15.70 -0.24 10.10
C SER A 280 -14.83 -0.93 9.05
N SER A 281 -15.18 -0.72 7.80
CA SER A 281 -14.38 -1.16 6.66
C SER A 281 -13.81 0.03 5.91
N MET A 282 -12.58 -0.11 5.47
CA MET A 282 -11.88 0.82 4.60
C MET A 282 -11.67 0.17 3.23
N PHE A 283 -12.28 0.74 2.19
CA PHE A 283 -12.18 0.23 0.83
C PHE A 283 -11.24 1.06 -0.03
N ALA A 284 -10.48 0.40 -0.89
CA ALA A 284 -9.64 1.07 -1.88
C ALA A 284 -9.36 0.17 -3.09
N ILE A 285 -9.09 0.78 -4.24
CA ILE A 285 -8.58 0.08 -5.41
C ILE A 285 -7.06 0.01 -5.30
N LYS A 286 -6.52 -1.21 -5.35
CA LYS A 286 -5.08 -1.50 -5.26
C LYS A 286 -4.58 -1.96 -6.63
N PRO A 287 -3.74 -1.17 -7.31
CA PRO A 287 -3.05 -1.60 -8.51
C PRO A 287 -1.91 -2.55 -8.15
N ILE A 288 -1.76 -3.61 -8.92
CA ILE A 288 -0.73 -4.64 -8.73
C ILE A 288 -0.07 -4.91 -10.07
N GLN A 289 1.25 -4.95 -10.10
CA GLN A 289 2.00 -5.36 -11.26
C GLN A 289 1.79 -6.85 -11.54
N ILE A 290 1.32 -7.21 -12.73
CA ILE A 290 1.00 -8.61 -13.08
C ILE A 290 2.22 -9.52 -12.96
N SER A 291 3.40 -9.06 -13.36
CA SER A 291 4.63 -9.87 -13.30
C SER A 291 5.10 -10.20 -11.89
N SER A 292 4.60 -9.51 -10.85
CA SER A 292 4.99 -9.74 -9.46
C SER A 292 4.09 -10.73 -8.69
N GLU A 293 3.07 -11.29 -9.32
CA GLU A 293 2.17 -12.22 -8.63
C GLU A 293 2.88 -13.48 -8.09
N LYS A 294 3.81 -14.02 -8.87
CA LYS A 294 4.56 -15.24 -8.47
C LYS A 294 5.60 -15.00 -7.39
N THR A 295 6.20 -13.81 -7.36
CA THR A 295 7.30 -13.46 -6.44
C THR A 295 6.86 -12.66 -5.23
N ASP A 296 5.61 -12.20 -5.22
CA ASP A 296 5.05 -11.26 -4.25
C ASP A 296 5.85 -9.94 -4.12
N GLU A 297 6.63 -9.59 -5.14
CA GLU A 297 7.38 -8.34 -5.16
C GLU A 297 6.48 -7.11 -5.19
N ARG A 298 6.93 -6.06 -4.53
CA ARG A 298 6.26 -4.74 -4.46
C ARG A 298 7.25 -3.64 -4.86
N ASN A 299 7.68 -3.71 -6.12
CA ASN A 299 8.63 -2.73 -6.68
C ASN A 299 7.96 -1.38 -6.92
N THR A 300 8.71 -0.30 -6.77
CA THR A 300 8.32 1.00 -7.31
C THR A 300 8.52 0.97 -8.83
N LEU A 301 7.48 1.29 -9.58
CA LEU A 301 7.53 1.39 -11.04
C LEU A 301 7.67 2.84 -11.43
N ILE A 302 8.64 3.15 -12.27
CA ILE A 302 8.89 4.52 -12.77
C ILE A 302 9.13 4.45 -14.28
N GLN A 303 8.44 5.31 -15.01
CA GLN A 303 8.64 5.54 -16.44
C GLN A 303 8.88 7.03 -16.66
N MET A 304 9.90 7.39 -17.45
CA MET A 304 10.25 8.77 -17.75
C MET A 304 10.37 9.00 -19.26
N ALA A 305 9.64 9.98 -19.77
CA ALA A 305 9.85 10.52 -21.11
C ALA A 305 10.87 11.68 -21.01
N LYS A 306 12.01 11.52 -21.67
CA LYS A 306 13.18 12.42 -21.58
C LYS A 306 13.19 13.51 -22.66
N GLN A 307 12.18 13.59 -23.50
CA GLN A 307 11.99 14.66 -24.49
C GLN A 307 10.90 15.61 -24.02
N PRO A 308 11.05 16.91 -24.28
CA PRO A 308 9.98 17.87 -23.96
C PRO A 308 8.68 17.57 -24.74
N PRO A 309 7.53 17.83 -24.14
CA PRO A 309 7.34 18.13 -22.73
C PRO A 309 7.57 16.88 -21.86
N PHE A 310 8.25 17.04 -20.74
CA PHE A 310 8.71 15.91 -19.91
C PHE A 310 7.54 15.24 -19.16
N TYR A 311 7.67 13.93 -18.96
CA TYR A 311 6.65 13.17 -18.24
C TYR A 311 7.28 12.06 -17.39
N ILE A 312 6.91 12.00 -16.12
CA ILE A 312 7.25 10.90 -15.24
C ILE A 312 5.96 10.28 -14.73
N SER A 313 5.84 8.95 -14.83
CA SER A 313 4.78 8.18 -14.17
C SER A 313 5.39 7.32 -13.09
N VAL A 314 4.80 7.33 -11.89
CA VAL A 314 5.27 6.55 -10.75
C VAL A 314 4.15 5.80 -10.05
N LEU A 315 4.42 4.53 -9.74
CA LEU A 315 3.60 3.70 -8.88
C LEU A 315 4.48 3.10 -7.77
N SER A 316 4.37 3.65 -6.57
CA SER A 316 5.16 3.18 -5.42
C SER A 316 4.68 1.83 -4.91
N GLY A 317 5.61 0.90 -4.71
CA GLY A 317 5.34 -0.42 -4.15
C GLY A 317 5.14 -0.41 -2.63
N LYS A 318 5.93 0.41 -1.92
CA LYS A 318 5.91 0.55 -0.45
C LYS A 318 6.05 2.00 -0.05
N ILE A 319 5.57 2.36 1.16
CA ILE A 319 5.64 3.74 1.64
C ILE A 319 7.09 4.24 1.76
N SER A 320 8.03 3.40 2.19
CA SER A 320 9.43 3.77 2.36
C SER A 320 10.24 3.75 1.06
N THR A 321 9.66 3.30 -0.06
CA THR A 321 10.40 3.16 -1.33
C THR A 321 10.13 4.30 -2.32
N PHE A 322 9.36 5.31 -1.95
CA PHE A 322 9.12 6.46 -2.81
C PHE A 322 10.40 7.27 -3.12
N TYR A 323 11.43 7.14 -2.29
CA TYR A 323 12.75 7.73 -2.53
C TYR A 323 13.46 7.20 -3.80
N GLU A 324 12.99 6.09 -4.38
CA GLU A 324 13.47 5.65 -5.70
C GLU A 324 13.21 6.68 -6.79
N LEU A 325 12.23 7.57 -6.58
CA LEU A 325 11.92 8.67 -7.51
C LEU A 325 12.99 9.78 -7.52
N ASP A 326 13.80 9.92 -6.47
CA ASP A 326 14.75 11.04 -6.33
C ASP A 326 15.70 11.20 -7.52
N SER A 327 16.28 10.10 -8.01
CA SER A 327 17.19 10.15 -9.15
C SER A 327 16.52 10.64 -10.43
N TYR A 328 15.26 10.29 -10.65
CA TYR A 328 14.45 10.72 -11.79
C TYR A 328 14.07 12.21 -11.68
N LEU A 329 13.77 12.68 -10.46
CA LEU A 329 13.48 14.11 -10.22
C LEU A 329 14.73 14.96 -10.42
N ILE A 330 15.90 14.49 -9.97
CA ILE A 330 17.18 15.18 -10.22
C ILE A 330 17.46 15.24 -11.72
N GLU A 331 17.26 14.15 -12.46
CA GLU A 331 17.41 14.13 -13.92
C GLU A 331 16.43 15.12 -14.59
N LEU A 332 15.15 15.11 -14.19
CA LEU A 332 14.14 16.03 -14.70
C LEU A 332 14.54 17.49 -14.48
N ILE A 333 15.02 17.84 -13.27
CA ILE A 333 15.47 19.20 -12.95
C ILE A 333 16.64 19.63 -13.84
N ASN A 334 17.59 18.74 -14.10
CA ASN A 334 18.72 19.03 -14.97
C ASN A 334 18.29 19.25 -16.43
N LEU A 335 17.37 18.45 -16.93
CA LEU A 335 16.79 18.61 -18.27
C LEU A 335 16.01 19.92 -18.39
N LEU A 336 15.24 20.30 -17.37
CA LEU A 336 14.50 21.58 -17.33
C LEU A 336 15.41 22.82 -17.31
N LYS A 337 16.60 22.70 -16.70
CA LYS A 337 17.60 23.81 -16.68
C LYS A 337 18.35 23.97 -18.02
N GLY A 338 18.36 22.95 -18.85
CA GLY A 338 18.97 22.96 -20.17
C GLY A 338 18.08 23.54 -21.29
N LEU A 339 16.81 23.81 -20.98
CA LEU A 339 15.83 24.49 -21.85
C LEU A 339 15.72 25.98 -21.50
#